data_a93e6d479aaf586d583dc8ba3207ff83
#
_entry.id   a93e6d479aaf586d583dc8ba3207ff83
#
_cell.length_a   1.000
_cell.length_b   1.000
_cell.length_c   1.000
_cell.angle_alpha   90.00
_cell.angle_beta   90.00
_cell.angle_gamma   90.00
#
_symmetry.space_group_name_H-M   'P 1'
#
loop_
_entity.id
_entity.type
_entity.pdbx_description
1 polymer ?
#
loop_
_entity_poly.entity_id
_entity_poly.type
_entity_poly.pdbx_seq_one_letter_code
_entity_poly.pdbx_strand_id
1 'polypeptide(L)'
;MEKTNDFMKTGKVFPLLMSMSVPMMISMLIQSLYNIVDSIYVSRLGTDALTAVSLAYPLQNVVTSVAVGIGVGISSAIAIHLGAGRKERANQAATIGMALTVIHCILFVLLGIFVTRPFLAMFTKNDGIVDLACDYT
;
A
#
# COMPACT_ATOMS: atom_id res chain seq x y z
N MET A 1 24.48 -10.49 -10.01
CA MET A 1 23.44 -9.75 -10.77
C MET A 1 23.29 -10.18 -12.23
N GLU A 2 24.35 -10.61 -12.89
CA GLU A 2 24.36 -11.02 -14.31
C GLU A 2 23.54 -12.31 -14.57
N LYS A 3 23.64 -13.31 -13.70
CA LYS A 3 22.89 -14.58 -13.82
C LYS A 3 21.36 -14.44 -13.74
N THR A 4 20.85 -13.44 -13.02
CA THR A 4 19.41 -13.18 -12.87
C THR A 4 18.85 -12.55 -14.16
N ASN A 5 19.64 -11.72 -14.85
CA ASN A 5 19.23 -11.08 -16.09
C ASN A 5 19.15 -12.09 -17.26
N ASP A 6 20.03 -13.08 -17.30
CA ASP A 6 19.99 -14.13 -18.33
C ASP A 6 18.80 -15.08 -18.14
N PHE A 7 18.46 -15.40 -16.90
CA PHE A 7 17.26 -16.19 -16.58
C PHE A 7 15.96 -15.50 -17.03
N MET A 8 15.88 -14.18 -16.87
CA MET A 8 14.72 -13.41 -17.33
C MET A 8 14.61 -13.32 -18.85
N LYS A 9 15.73 -13.39 -19.59
CA LYS A 9 15.73 -13.28 -21.06
C LYS A 9 15.51 -14.61 -21.78
N THR A 10 15.92 -15.72 -21.20
CA THR A 10 15.95 -17.04 -21.85
C THR A 10 15.02 -18.06 -21.20
N GLY A 11 14.48 -17.78 -20.02
CA GLY A 11 13.59 -18.69 -19.29
C GLY A 11 12.21 -18.82 -19.94
N LYS A 12 11.60 -20.01 -19.82
CA LYS A 12 10.18 -20.17 -20.18
C LYS A 12 9.34 -19.24 -19.33
N VAL A 13 8.38 -18.54 -19.94
CA VAL A 13 7.57 -17.50 -19.28
C VAL A 13 6.84 -18.03 -18.05
N PHE A 14 6.30 -19.24 -18.10
CA PHE A 14 5.51 -19.82 -17.00
C PHE A 14 6.33 -20.07 -15.71
N PRO A 15 7.49 -20.76 -15.73
CA PRO A 15 8.33 -20.92 -14.55
C PRO A 15 8.84 -19.59 -13.99
N LEU A 16 9.12 -18.62 -14.85
CA LEU A 16 9.56 -17.28 -14.44
C LEU A 16 8.45 -16.55 -13.68
N LEU A 17 7.23 -16.56 -14.21
CA LEU A 17 6.06 -15.97 -13.53
C LEU A 17 5.81 -16.65 -12.18
N MET A 18 5.86 -17.98 -12.11
CA MET A 18 5.67 -18.71 -10.86
C MET A 18 6.73 -18.37 -9.83
N SER A 19 7.99 -18.31 -10.23
CA SER A 19 9.10 -17.96 -9.34
C SER A 19 8.97 -16.55 -8.73
N MET A 20 8.35 -15.61 -9.45
CA MET A 20 8.12 -14.25 -8.96
C MET A 20 6.80 -14.11 -8.22
N SER A 21 5.76 -14.85 -8.62
CA SER A 21 4.43 -14.76 -8.02
C SER A 21 4.34 -15.45 -6.66
N VAL A 22 5.00 -16.60 -6.48
CA VAL A 22 4.93 -17.36 -5.22
C VAL A 22 5.38 -16.55 -4.00
N PRO A 23 6.53 -15.84 -4.02
CA PRO A 23 6.92 -14.98 -2.89
C PRO A 23 5.90 -13.87 -2.60
N MET A 24 5.30 -13.28 -3.66
CA MET A 24 4.27 -12.26 -3.50
C MET A 24 2.99 -12.81 -2.88
N MET A 25 2.56 -14.00 -3.31
CA MET A 25 1.40 -14.68 -2.74
C MET A 25 1.60 -15.02 -1.26
N ILE A 26 2.79 -15.50 -0.89
CA ILE A 26 3.14 -15.77 0.52
C ILE A 26 3.09 -14.48 1.34
N SER A 27 3.64 -13.38 0.82
CA SER A 27 3.60 -12.08 1.50
C SER A 27 2.15 -11.59 1.71
N MET A 28 1.29 -11.72 0.70
CA MET A 28 -0.13 -11.37 0.82
C MET A 28 -0.87 -12.27 1.82
N LEU A 29 -0.54 -13.56 1.86
CA LEU A 29 -1.11 -14.49 2.85
C LEU A 29 -0.73 -14.08 4.27
N ILE A 30 0.55 -13.78 4.51
CA ILE A 30 1.05 -13.32 5.81
C ILE A 30 0.35 -12.02 6.21
N GLN A 31 0.19 -11.07 5.29
CA GLN A 31 -0.52 -9.82 5.54
C GLN A 31 -1.99 -10.05 5.89
N SER A 32 -2.65 -10.98 5.21
CA SER A 32 -4.04 -11.36 5.52
C SER A 32 -4.16 -11.98 6.90
N LEU A 33 -3.24 -12.87 7.27
CA LEU A 33 -3.17 -13.45 8.62
C LEU A 33 -2.95 -12.37 9.69
N TYR A 34 -2.05 -11.42 9.43
CA TYR A 34 -1.83 -10.28 10.32
C TYR A 34 -3.12 -9.50 10.57
N ASN A 35 -3.86 -9.16 9.51
CA ASN A 35 -5.14 -8.45 9.64
C ASN A 35 -6.18 -9.24 10.46
N ILE A 36 -6.24 -10.57 10.31
CA ILE A 36 -7.13 -11.42 11.12
C ILE A 36 -6.73 -11.38 12.59
N VAL A 37 -5.44 -11.54 12.87
CA VAL A 37 -4.92 -11.51 14.25
C VAL A 37 -5.17 -10.14 14.89
N ASP A 38 -4.91 -9.06 14.18
CA ASP A 38 -5.16 -7.69 14.63
C ASP A 38 -6.65 -7.48 14.99
N SER A 39 -7.55 -7.91 14.12
CA SER A 39 -9.00 -7.86 14.36
C SER A 39 -9.42 -8.64 15.60
N ILE A 40 -8.82 -9.80 15.86
CA ILE A 40 -9.09 -10.60 17.07
C ILE A 40 -8.62 -9.85 18.32
N TYR A 41 -7.44 -9.23 18.28
CA TYR A 41 -6.93 -8.47 19.43
C TYR A 41 -7.78 -7.23 19.69
N VAL A 42 -8.12 -6.46 18.66
CA VAL A 42 -8.96 -5.26 18.78
C VAL A 42 -10.36 -5.63 19.29
N SER A 43 -10.93 -6.75 18.87
CA SER A 43 -12.25 -7.20 19.36
C SER A 43 -12.29 -7.47 20.88
N ARG A 44 -11.13 -7.79 21.47
CA ARG A 44 -11.01 -7.99 22.94
C ARG A 44 -10.98 -6.69 23.73
N LEU A 45 -10.66 -5.56 23.08
CA LEU A 45 -10.67 -4.23 23.70
C LEU A 45 -12.09 -3.65 23.83
N GLY A 46 -13.07 -4.27 23.19
CA GLY A 46 -14.48 -3.88 23.26
C GLY A 46 -15.09 -3.55 21.91
N THR A 47 -16.42 -3.41 21.89
CA THR A 47 -17.18 -3.11 20.66
C THR A 47 -16.86 -1.74 20.09
N ASP A 48 -16.55 -0.77 20.93
CA ASP A 48 -16.24 0.60 20.52
C ASP A 48 -14.91 0.66 19.78
N ALA A 49 -13.89 -0.07 20.25
CA ALA A 49 -12.60 -0.18 19.57
C ALA A 49 -12.74 -0.86 18.20
N LEU A 50 -13.52 -1.94 18.12
CA LEU A 50 -13.78 -2.63 16.86
C LEU A 50 -14.53 -1.73 15.86
N THR A 51 -15.50 -0.94 16.35
CA THR A 51 -16.23 0.03 15.54
C THR A 51 -15.31 1.12 15.03
N ALA A 52 -14.43 1.66 15.87
CA ALA A 52 -13.44 2.67 15.51
C ALA A 52 -12.52 2.19 14.37
N VAL A 53 -11.96 0.98 14.48
CA VAL A 53 -11.11 0.38 13.44
C VAL A 53 -11.89 0.15 12.14
N SER A 54 -13.14 -0.33 12.25
CA SER A 54 -13.99 -0.56 11.08
C SER A 54 -14.33 0.73 10.33
N LEU A 55 -14.47 1.86 11.04
CA LEU A 55 -14.69 3.18 10.44
C LEU A 55 -13.41 3.76 9.82
N ALA A 56 -12.25 3.49 10.41
CA ALA A 56 -10.95 3.93 9.88
C ALA A 56 -10.54 3.13 8.63
N TYR A 57 -10.96 1.87 8.50
CA TYR A 57 -10.56 0.95 7.44
C TYR A 57 -10.80 1.47 6.01
N PRO A 58 -11.96 2.05 5.64
CA PRO A 58 -12.15 2.63 4.31
C PRO A 58 -11.15 3.74 3.99
N LEU A 59 -10.83 4.58 4.97
CA LEU A 59 -9.87 5.67 4.81
C LEU A 59 -8.45 5.13 4.54
N GLN A 60 -8.01 4.16 5.33
CA GLN A 60 -6.74 3.47 5.14
C GLN A 60 -6.67 2.77 3.77
N ASN A 61 -7.77 2.15 3.32
CA ASN A 61 -7.83 1.51 2.01
C ASN A 61 -7.64 2.51 0.86
N VAL A 62 -8.21 3.69 0.94
CA VAL A 62 -8.01 4.73 -0.08
C VAL A 62 -6.54 5.13 -0.15
N VAL A 63 -5.91 5.41 0.99
CA VAL A 63 -4.48 5.76 1.07
C VAL A 63 -3.62 4.66 0.47
N THR A 64 -3.85 3.42 0.89
CA THR A 64 -3.08 2.25 0.44
C THR A 64 -3.26 1.99 -1.06
N SER A 65 -4.49 2.10 -1.57
CA SER A 65 -4.79 1.88 -2.99
C SER A 65 -4.08 2.88 -3.90
N VAL A 66 -4.06 4.17 -3.51
CA VAL A 66 -3.34 5.20 -4.25
C VAL A 66 -1.83 4.96 -4.19
N ALA A 67 -1.30 4.62 -3.00
CA ALA A 67 0.13 4.32 -2.83
C ALA A 67 0.57 3.12 -3.68
N VAL A 68 -0.21 2.04 -3.67
CA VAL A 68 0.04 0.85 -4.51
C VAL A 68 -0.03 1.19 -5.98
N GLY A 69 -1.04 1.98 -6.40
CA GLY A 69 -1.20 2.42 -7.79
C GLY A 69 0.02 3.21 -8.29
N ILE A 70 0.50 4.16 -7.50
CA ILE A 70 1.72 4.94 -7.80
C ILE A 70 2.94 4.00 -7.88
N GLY A 71 3.11 3.10 -6.91
CA GLY A 71 4.24 2.17 -6.86
C GLY A 71 4.28 1.24 -8.08
N VAL A 72 3.14 0.65 -8.45
CA VAL A 72 3.01 -0.21 -9.64
C VAL A 72 3.28 0.58 -10.92
N GLY A 73 2.75 1.80 -11.03
CA GLY A 73 2.97 2.67 -12.17
C GLY A 73 4.45 3.01 -12.38
N ILE A 74 5.14 3.40 -11.32
CA ILE A 74 6.58 3.70 -11.34
C ILE A 74 7.39 2.47 -11.73
N SER A 75 7.12 1.32 -11.10
CA SER A 75 7.81 0.06 -11.37
C SER A 75 7.64 -0.39 -12.83
N SER A 76 6.43 -0.26 -13.37
CA SER A 76 6.14 -0.57 -14.77
C SER A 76 6.88 0.35 -15.72
N ALA A 77 6.91 1.67 -15.47
CA ALA A 77 7.63 2.62 -16.29
C ALA A 77 9.13 2.34 -16.30
N ILE A 78 9.73 2.05 -15.14
CA ILE A 78 11.15 1.69 -15.04
C ILE A 78 11.42 0.41 -15.81
N ALA A 79 10.60 -0.64 -15.66
CA ALA A 79 10.77 -1.92 -16.33
C ALA A 79 10.71 -1.79 -17.85
N ILE A 80 9.76 -1.02 -18.40
CA ILE A 80 9.62 -0.76 -19.83
C ILE A 80 10.87 -0.06 -20.38
N HIS A 81 11.36 0.98 -19.70
CA HIS A 81 12.53 1.72 -20.16
C HIS A 81 13.82 0.89 -20.05
N LEU A 82 13.98 0.09 -19.01
CA LEU A 82 15.11 -0.84 -18.88
C LEU A 82 15.06 -1.94 -19.93
N GLY A 83 13.89 -2.52 -20.19
CA GLY A 83 13.71 -3.52 -21.23
C GLY A 83 14.01 -3.00 -22.64
N ALA A 84 13.73 -1.72 -22.89
CA ALA A 84 14.06 -1.03 -24.14
C ALA A 84 15.53 -0.54 -24.21
N GLY A 85 16.36 -0.83 -23.20
CA GLY A 85 17.76 -0.40 -23.14
C GLY A 85 17.97 1.10 -22.82
N ARG A 86 16.89 1.83 -22.52
CA ARG A 86 16.89 3.28 -22.27
C ARG A 86 17.14 3.60 -20.79
N LYS A 87 18.36 3.32 -20.31
CA LYS A 87 18.73 3.49 -18.89
C LYS A 87 18.50 4.90 -18.36
N GLU A 88 18.77 5.92 -19.17
CA GLU A 88 18.59 7.31 -18.76
C GLU A 88 17.13 7.65 -18.48
N ARG A 89 16.20 7.16 -19.34
CA ARG A 89 14.76 7.32 -19.09
C ARG A 89 14.27 6.50 -17.91
N ALA A 90 14.85 5.35 -17.64
CA ALA A 90 14.55 4.58 -16.44
C ALA A 90 14.95 5.33 -15.17
N ASN A 91 16.14 5.97 -15.17
CA ASN A 91 16.58 6.82 -14.06
C ASN A 91 15.69 8.05 -13.86
N GLN A 92 15.25 8.68 -14.96
CA GLN A 92 14.30 9.79 -14.90
C GLN A 92 12.96 9.34 -14.30
N ALA A 93 12.43 8.19 -14.73
CA ALA A 93 11.20 7.62 -14.19
C ALA A 93 11.32 7.31 -12.69
N ALA A 94 12.47 6.80 -12.23
CA ALA A 94 12.74 6.56 -10.82
C ALA A 94 12.78 7.87 -10.00
N THR A 95 13.44 8.89 -10.52
CA THR A 95 13.54 10.22 -9.86
C THR A 95 12.17 10.89 -9.75
N ILE A 96 11.39 10.89 -10.85
CA ILE A 96 10.03 11.43 -10.86
C ILE A 96 9.14 10.63 -9.91
N GLY A 97 9.28 9.30 -9.89
CA GLY A 97 8.57 8.43 -8.99
C GLY A 97 8.85 8.73 -7.51
N MET A 98 10.10 8.98 -7.18
CA MET A 98 10.50 9.37 -5.82
C MET A 98 9.88 10.72 -5.42
N ALA A 99 9.94 11.72 -6.30
CA ALA A 99 9.31 13.02 -6.06
C ALA A 99 7.78 12.88 -5.88
N LEU A 100 7.13 12.08 -6.73
CA LEU A 100 5.70 11.81 -6.64
C LEU A 100 5.32 11.13 -5.32
N THR A 101 6.14 10.18 -4.85
CA THR A 101 5.93 9.52 -3.56
C THR A 101 6.02 10.50 -2.40
N VAL A 102 7.00 11.41 -2.41
CA VAL A 102 7.13 12.45 -1.36
C VAL A 102 5.91 13.38 -1.37
N ILE A 103 5.48 13.84 -2.55
CA ILE A 103 4.29 14.68 -2.68
C ILE A 103 3.05 13.94 -2.15
N HIS A 104 2.90 12.66 -2.52
CA HIS A 104 1.81 11.81 -2.03
C HIS A 104 1.82 11.69 -0.50
N CYS A 105 2.97 11.41 0.11
CA CYS A 105 3.09 11.35 1.57
C CYS A 105 2.67 12.66 2.23
N ILE A 106 3.15 13.80 1.75
CA ILE A 106 2.79 15.11 2.31
C ILE A 106 1.28 15.36 2.17
N LEU A 107 0.72 15.08 0.98
CA LEU A 107 -0.71 15.26 0.72
C LEU A 107 -1.57 14.42 1.68
N PHE A 108 -1.21 13.14 1.87
CA PHE A 108 -2.00 12.25 2.73
C PHE A 108 -1.82 12.53 4.22
N VAL A 109 -0.66 13.00 4.65
CA VAL A 109 -0.48 13.50 6.02
C VAL A 109 -1.39 14.71 6.28
N LEU A 110 -1.44 15.66 5.35
CA LEU A 110 -2.33 16.80 5.47
C LEU A 110 -3.81 16.39 5.45
N LEU A 111 -4.20 15.50 4.54
CA LEU A 111 -5.56 14.94 4.50
C LEU A 111 -5.89 14.18 5.79
N GLY A 112 -4.95 13.40 6.34
CA GLY A 112 -5.11 12.72 7.61
C GLY A 112 -5.44 13.69 8.74
N ILE A 113 -4.69 14.77 8.87
CA ILE A 113 -4.90 15.77 9.92
C ILE A 113 -6.24 16.51 9.76
N PHE A 114 -6.59 16.91 8.51
CA PHE A 114 -7.74 17.79 8.29
C PHE A 114 -9.05 17.06 7.98
N VAL A 115 -8.99 15.86 7.38
CA VAL A 115 -10.17 15.15 6.87
C VAL A 115 -10.60 13.99 7.74
N THR A 116 -9.68 13.33 8.46
CA THR A 116 -10.01 12.13 9.26
C THR A 116 -11.09 12.42 10.29
N ARG A 117 -10.92 13.47 11.09
CA ARG A 117 -11.87 13.80 12.15
C ARG A 117 -13.27 14.16 11.64
N PRO A 118 -13.46 15.10 10.67
CA PRO A 118 -14.78 15.39 10.13
C PRO A 118 -15.40 14.21 9.38
N PHE A 119 -14.59 13.39 8.70
CA PHE A 119 -15.06 12.18 8.03
C PHE A 119 -15.64 11.17 9.04
N LEU A 120 -14.92 10.87 10.10
CA LEU A 120 -15.38 9.94 11.14
C LEU A 120 -16.60 10.45 11.88
N ALA A 121 -16.68 11.76 12.16
CA ALA A 121 -17.83 12.39 12.80
C ALA A 121 -19.12 12.34 11.98
N MET A 122 -19.03 12.09 10.66
CA MET A 122 -20.21 11.86 9.82
C MET A 122 -20.87 10.50 10.07
N PHE A 123 -20.11 9.51 10.54
CA PHE A 123 -20.59 8.14 10.74
C PHE A 123 -20.99 7.85 12.20
N THR A 124 -20.42 8.57 13.16
CA THR A 124 -20.74 8.38 14.56
C THR A 124 -20.78 9.71 15.32
N LYS A 125 -21.74 9.84 16.25
CA LYS A 125 -21.86 10.98 17.16
C LYS A 125 -21.18 10.72 18.51
N ASN A 126 -20.56 9.56 18.68
CA ASN A 126 -19.84 9.21 19.90
C ASN A 126 -18.40 9.70 19.79
N ASP A 127 -18.08 10.79 20.48
CA ASP A 127 -16.75 11.41 20.46
C ASP A 127 -15.65 10.44 20.90
N GLY A 128 -15.93 9.51 21.81
CA GLY A 128 -14.97 8.51 22.24
C GLY A 128 -14.57 7.53 21.11
N ILE A 129 -15.50 7.16 20.24
CA ILE A 129 -15.22 6.30 19.07
C ILE A 129 -14.44 7.09 18.01
N VAL A 130 -14.77 8.36 17.81
CA VAL A 130 -14.05 9.23 16.88
C VAL A 130 -12.60 9.42 17.32
N ASP A 131 -12.36 9.68 18.60
CA ASP A 131 -11.01 9.86 19.13
C ASP A 131 -10.19 8.56 19.01
N LEU A 132 -10.76 7.40 19.37
CA LEU A 132 -10.11 6.10 19.16
C LEU A 132 -9.79 5.81 17.69
N ALA A 133 -10.68 6.16 16.78
CA ALA A 133 -10.46 5.98 15.35
C ALA A 133 -9.40 6.93 14.79
N CYS A 134 -9.32 8.15 15.29
CA CYS A 134 -8.26 9.11 14.94
C CYS A 134 -6.89 8.65 15.45
N ASP A 135 -6.81 8.08 16.65
CA ASP A 135 -5.56 7.55 17.21
C ASP A 135 -5.06 6.32 16.44
N TYR A 136 -5.98 5.56 15.82
CA TYR A 136 -5.64 4.38 15.02
C TYR A 136 -5.23 4.73 13.57
N THR A 137 -5.64 5.86 13.02
CA THR A 137 -5.41 6.25 11.62
C THR A 137 -4.11 7.01 11.44
#